data_62de8b5f7595ec578cedc1349f0c385f
#
_entry.id   62de8b5f7595ec578cedc1349f0c385f
#
_cell.length_a   1.000
_cell.length_b   1.000
_cell.length_c   1.000
_cell.angle_alpha   90.00
_cell.angle_beta   90.00
_cell.angle_gamma   90.00
#
_symmetry.space_group_name_H-M   'P 1'
#
loop_
_entity.id
_entity.type
_entity.pdbx_description
1 polymer ?
#
loop_
_entity_poly.entity_id
_entity_poly.type
_entity_poly.pdbx_seq_one_letter_code
_entity_poly.pdbx_strand_id
1 'polypeptide(L)' 'MTELTEADAADLFRAPPDRMVPVGGAEVAVRTVGSGPDTLLIHGWPVSGATFRRLLPHLARCATCHVVDLPGAGASRFT' A
#
# COMPACT_ATOMS: atom_id res chain seq x y z
N MET A 1 -18.24 -10.95 -0.31
CA MET A 1 -16.86 -10.47 -0.12
C MET A 1 -16.69 -10.01 1.32
N THR A 2 -15.62 -10.42 1.94
CA THR A 2 -15.31 -10.00 3.32
C THR A 2 -14.77 -8.58 3.31
N GLU A 3 -15.31 -7.72 4.16
CA GLU A 3 -14.79 -6.37 4.29
C GLU A 3 -13.41 -6.37 4.94
N LEU A 4 -12.56 -5.44 4.50
CA LEU A 4 -11.27 -5.21 5.11
C LEU A 4 -11.48 -4.50 6.46
N THR A 5 -11.00 -5.11 7.53
CA THR A 5 -11.06 -4.50 8.87
C THR A 5 -9.79 -3.68 9.13
N GLU A 6 -9.79 -2.88 10.21
CA GLU A 6 -8.58 -2.17 10.61
C GLU A 6 -7.45 -3.14 10.97
N ALA A 7 -7.78 -4.28 11.58
CA ALA A 7 -6.79 -5.32 11.90
C ALA A 7 -6.21 -5.92 10.62
N ASP A 8 -7.06 -6.18 9.62
CA ASP A 8 -6.61 -6.70 8.33
C ASP A 8 -5.69 -5.69 7.63
N ALA A 9 -6.02 -4.41 7.69
CA ALA A 9 -5.21 -3.37 7.11
C ALA A 9 -3.84 -3.26 7.80
N ALA A 10 -3.81 -3.40 9.13
CA ALA A 10 -2.55 -3.41 9.86
C ALA A 10 -1.69 -4.61 9.47
N ASP A 11 -2.32 -5.78 9.33
CA ASP A 11 -1.62 -7.01 8.95
C ASP A 11 -1.07 -6.93 7.51
N LEU A 12 -1.77 -6.21 6.63
CA LEU A 12 -1.31 -6.00 5.26
C LEU A 12 0.11 -5.42 5.22
N PHE A 13 0.40 -4.49 6.12
CA PHE A 13 1.71 -3.82 6.16
C PHE A 13 2.78 -4.60 6.92
N ARG A 14 2.40 -5.65 7.64
CA ARG A 14 3.34 -6.59 8.26
C ARG A 14 3.72 -7.70 7.30
N ALA A 15 2.86 -8.02 6.36
CA ALA A 15 3.11 -9.02 5.34
C ALA A 15 4.04 -8.46 4.26
N PRO A 16 4.71 -9.32 3.49
CA PRO A 16 5.46 -8.87 2.32
C PRO A 16 4.54 -8.14 1.34
N PRO A 17 5.07 -7.17 0.58
CA PRO A 17 4.28 -6.51 -0.46
C PRO A 17 3.84 -7.51 -1.54
N ASP A 18 2.75 -7.19 -2.22
CA ASP A 18 2.23 -8.03 -3.31
C ASP A 18 3.24 -8.13 -4.45
N ARG A 19 3.96 -7.06 -4.68
CA ARG A 19 4.99 -7.03 -5.72
C ARG A 19 5.98 -5.91 -5.47
N MET A 20 7.16 -6.07 -6.07
CA MET A 20 8.20 -5.05 -6.11
C MET A 20 8.32 -4.60 -7.56
N VAL A 21 8.19 -3.30 -7.79
CA VAL A 21 8.23 -2.74 -9.15
C VAL A 21 9.53 -1.97 -9.32
N PRO A 22 10.38 -2.36 -10.29
CA PRO A 22 11.61 -1.61 -10.54
C PRO A 22 11.28 -0.27 -11.19
N VAL A 23 11.82 0.79 -10.61
CA VAL A 23 11.63 2.14 -11.11
C VAL A 23 12.98 2.86 -11.01
N GLY A 24 13.66 3.00 -12.15
CA GLY A 24 14.99 3.59 -12.15
C GLY A 24 15.95 2.82 -11.24
N GLY A 25 16.61 3.51 -10.32
CA GLY A 25 17.53 2.90 -9.37
C GLY A 25 16.87 2.43 -8.08
N ALA A 26 15.58 2.06 -8.12
CA ALA A 26 14.86 1.66 -6.93
C ALA A 26 13.91 0.50 -7.22
N GLU A 27 13.51 -0.18 -6.15
CA GLU A 27 12.40 -1.14 -6.20
C GLU A 27 11.30 -0.61 -5.29
N VAL A 28 10.10 -0.42 -5.86
CA VAL A 28 8.96 0.14 -5.16
C VAL A 28 8.02 -0.97 -4.72
N ALA A 29 7.78 -1.06 -3.42
CA ALA A 29 6.83 -2.02 -2.86
C ALA A 29 5.40 -1.56 -3.15
N VAL A 30 4.57 -2.47 -3.66
CA VAL A 30 3.17 -2.19 -3.98
C VAL A 30 2.28 -3.21 -3.29
N ARG A 31 1.27 -2.71 -2.60
CA ARG A 31 0.22 -3.52 -2.00
C ARG A 31 -1.11 -3.10 -2.60
N THR A 32 -1.90 -4.08 -3.02
CA THR A 32 -3.18 -3.81 -3.70
C THR A 32 -4.31 -4.45 -2.91
N VAL A 33 -5.35 -3.68 -2.63
CA VAL A 33 -6.50 -4.15 -1.86
C VAL A 33 -7.75 -3.37 -2.26
N GLY A 34 -8.88 -4.05 -2.20
CA GLY A 34 -10.17 -3.42 -2.47
C GLY A 34 -10.75 -3.76 -3.82
N SER A 35 -11.86 -3.13 -4.15
CA SER A 35 -12.60 -3.37 -5.39
C SER A 35 -13.24 -2.06 -5.85
N GLY A 36 -13.11 -1.78 -7.12
CA GLY A 36 -13.61 -0.56 -7.74
C GLY A 36 -12.55 0.09 -8.62
N PRO A 37 -12.72 1.38 -8.96
CA PRO A 37 -11.74 2.09 -9.78
C PRO A 37 -10.34 2.06 -9.16
N ASP A 38 -9.33 1.97 -10.00
CA ASP A 38 -7.93 1.97 -9.56
C ASP A 38 -7.59 3.32 -8.95
N THR A 39 -7.00 3.27 -7.74
CA THR A 39 -6.63 4.46 -6.98
C THR A 39 -5.23 4.28 -6.43
N LEU A 40 -4.35 5.21 -6.73
CA LEU A 40 -2.98 5.19 -6.25
C LEU A 40 -2.88 6.01 -4.96
N LEU A 41 -2.38 5.38 -3.89
CA LEU A 41 -2.18 6.06 -2.61
C LEU A 41 -0.69 6.30 -2.38
N ILE A 42 -0.32 7.56 -2.30
CA ILE A 42 1.06 7.99 -2.15
C ILE A 42 1.22 8.70 -0.81
N HIS A 43 2.11 8.16 0.02
CA HIS A 43 2.39 8.76 1.33
C HIS A 43 3.35 9.96 1.22
N GLY A 44 3.45 10.71 2.32
CA GLY A 44 4.44 11.78 2.45
C GLY A 44 5.69 11.32 3.18
N TRP A 45 6.68 12.17 3.24
CA TRP A 45 7.89 11.98 4.02
C TRP A 45 7.62 12.37 5.49
N PRO A 46 8.11 11.66 6.50
CA PRO A 46 8.99 10.46 6.45
C PRO A 46 8.26 9.14 6.71
N VAL A 47 6.99 9.05 6.36
CA VAL A 47 6.18 7.86 6.61
C VAL A 47 6.27 6.86 5.45
N SER A 48 5.49 5.78 5.53
CA SER A 48 5.37 4.76 4.49
C SER A 48 3.89 4.59 4.12
N GLY A 49 3.59 3.65 3.22
CA GLY A 49 2.22 3.31 2.86
C GLY A 49 1.37 2.91 4.06
N ALA A 50 1.99 2.42 5.15
CA ALA A 50 1.28 2.05 6.37
C ALA A 50 0.51 3.21 7.02
N THR A 51 0.82 4.46 6.65
CA THR A 51 0.06 5.63 7.11
C THR A 51 -1.41 5.55 6.70
N PHE A 52 -1.74 4.78 5.65
CA PHE A 52 -3.10 4.63 5.15
C PHE A 52 -3.89 3.51 5.83
N ARG A 53 -3.31 2.78 6.80
CA ARG A 53 -3.94 1.59 7.39
C ARG A 53 -5.32 1.82 7.96
N ARG A 54 -5.60 3.02 8.46
CA ARG A 54 -6.91 3.36 9.02
C ARG A 54 -7.91 3.81 7.96
N LEU A 55 -7.42 4.34 6.85
CA LEU A 55 -8.25 4.80 5.75
C LEU A 55 -8.66 3.66 4.83
N LEU A 56 -7.79 2.65 4.67
CA LEU A 56 -8.00 1.55 3.74
C LEU A 56 -9.32 0.80 3.94
N PRO A 57 -9.76 0.47 5.17
CA PRO A 57 -11.05 -0.22 5.33
C PRO A 57 -12.22 0.52 4.70
N HIS A 58 -12.16 1.84 4.65
CA HIS A 58 -13.20 2.67 4.05
C HIS A 58 -13.04 2.77 2.53
N LEU A 59 -11.83 3.06 2.07
CA LEU A 59 -11.57 3.21 0.64
C LEU A 59 -11.69 1.91 -0.14
N ALA A 60 -11.25 0.79 0.43
CA ALA A 60 -11.27 -0.51 -0.23
C ALA A 60 -12.68 -1.00 -0.56
N ARG A 61 -13.70 -0.40 0.02
CA ARG A 61 -15.10 -0.72 -0.27
C ARG A 61 -15.55 -0.18 -1.62
N CYS A 62 -14.89 0.85 -2.12
CA CYS A 62 -15.31 1.54 -3.35
C CYS A 62 -14.17 1.79 -4.34
N ALA A 63 -12.96 1.35 -4.01
CA ALA A 63 -11.79 1.57 -4.87
C ALA A 63 -10.83 0.40 -4.78
N THR A 64 -10.11 0.15 -5.87
CA THR A 64 -8.96 -0.75 -5.86
C THR A 64 -7.76 0.11 -5.47
N CYS A 65 -7.29 -0.05 -4.24
CA CYS A 65 -6.25 0.78 -3.68
C CYS A 65 -4.87 0.18 -3.93
N HIS A 66 -4.04 0.90 -4.65
CA HIS A 66 -2.64 0.53 -4.89
C HIS A 66 -1.79 1.39 -3.97
N VAL A 67 -1.35 0.80 -2.86
CA VAL A 67 -0.58 1.51 -1.85
C VAL A 67 0.90 1.26 -2.11
N VAL A 68 1.64 2.34 -2.37
CA VAL A 68 3.07 2.24 -2.66
C VAL A 68 3.87 2.77 -1.48
N ASP A 69 5.07 2.21 -1.31
CA ASP A 69 6.10 2.80 -0.47
C ASP A 69 7.06 3.53 -1.39
N LEU A 70 7.26 4.83 -1.17
CA LEU A 70 8.22 5.59 -1.97
C LEU A 70 9.65 5.05 -1.76
N PRO A 71 10.56 5.23 -2.73
CA PRO A 71 11.93 4.73 -2.59
C PRO A 71 12.57 5.15 -1.28
N GLY A 72 13.12 4.16 -0.56
CA GLY A 72 13.74 4.38 0.75
C GLY A 72 12.77 4.34 1.92
N ALA A 73 11.47 4.20 1.69
CA ALA A 73 10.47 4.11 2.74
C ALA A 73 9.90 2.69 2.81
N GLY A 74 9.45 2.28 4.00
CA GLY A 74 8.79 1.00 4.20
C GLY A 74 9.57 -0.18 3.62
N ALA A 75 8.93 -0.97 2.76
CA ALA A 75 9.51 -2.14 2.13
C ALA A 75 10.21 -1.81 0.79
N SER A 76 10.12 -0.58 0.31
CA SER A 76 10.84 -0.15 -0.88
C SER A 76 12.32 0.08 -0.59
N ARG A 77 13.14 -0.03 -1.63
CA ARG A 77 14.59 0.11 -1.47
C ARG A 77 15.23 0.70 -2.72
N PHE A 78 16.42 1.27 -2.54
CA PHE A 78 17.27 1.64 -3.64
C PHE A 78 18.11 0.42 -4.07
N THR A 79 18.42 0.37 -5.34
CA THR A 79 19.25 -0.70 -5.91
C THR A 79 20.64 -0.19 -6.29
#